data_fc635bee22f3f6f0f98e509b60aee68c
#
_entry.id   fc635bee22f3f6f0f98e509b60aee68c
#
_cell.length_a   1.000
_cell.length_b   1.000
_cell.length_c   1.000
_cell.angle_alpha   90.00
_cell.angle_beta   90.00
_cell.angle_gamma   90.00
#
_symmetry.space_group_name_H-M   'P 1'
#
loop_
_entity.id
_entity.type
_entity.pdbx_description
1 polymer ?
#
loop_
_entity_poly.entity_id
_entity_poly.type
_entity_poly.pdbx_seq_one_letter_code
_entity_poly.pdbx_strand_id
1 'polypeptide(L)'
;MLWLNSTFLRAGHSTVPKLNHTTDPTTGITVRASVLRLPLIISLSILLGACGWFGSDETDEFAGLSTEEQFYRRALEQLNSQNFQGAIATYQALESRFPFGRFAAQAQIEIVYAYYRNSDSEAARAAADRFIRLHPDNENIDYAYYMKGLSSFTDDRGLINRFIPIDPTKRDPGRASESFSDFSQLLALYPDSPYSADARARMVFLRNNLAAYEIHVANYYLDRRAYVAAQRRSQYVVENFQGTPAVADGVAIMIECYLRLGLDDLADTSLTLLRENYPDHASIDSDGEFIIRSEITNPSLLYTVSFGFVGDNRIDPPLAPTTRPLNSGSQQIINTQTRPQNARRSWFSILTFGLFD
;
A
#
# COMPACT_ATOMS: atom_id res chain seq x y z
N MET A 1 39.62 35.09 -5.26
CA MET A 1 40.65 35.11 -4.20
C MET A 1 40.76 33.66 -3.76
N LEU A 2 41.68 32.82 -4.36
CA LEU A 2 43.11 32.72 -4.03
C LEU A 2 43.26 32.22 -2.59
N TRP A 3 43.83 31.09 -2.24
CA TRP A 3 45.09 30.40 -2.47
C TRP A 3 45.00 29.01 -1.86
N LEU A 4 45.33 27.84 -2.46
CA LEU A 4 46.63 27.27 -2.85
C LEU A 4 47.58 26.93 -1.70
N ASN A 5 48.04 25.69 -1.79
CA ASN A 5 49.39 25.13 -1.49
C ASN A 5 49.50 24.34 -0.17
N SER A 6 50.20 23.32 -0.09
CA SER A 6 51.05 22.41 -0.89
C SER A 6 51.91 21.60 0.08
N THR A 7 52.16 20.32 -0.28
CA THR A 7 53.39 19.55 -0.16
C THR A 7 54.15 19.45 1.18
N PHE A 8 54.56 18.25 1.54
CA PHE A 8 55.92 17.74 1.70
C PHE A 8 55.97 16.27 2.08
N LEU A 9 56.38 15.37 1.22
CA LEU A 9 57.51 14.48 1.09
C LEU A 9 58.40 14.22 2.35
N ARG A 10 58.64 12.92 2.69
CA ARG A 10 59.98 12.35 2.78
C ARG A 10 59.92 10.87 3.22
N ALA A 11 60.26 10.00 2.41
CA ALA A 11 61.29 9.00 2.25
C ALA A 11 62.05 8.56 3.53
N GLY A 12 62.19 7.27 3.73
CA GLY A 12 63.09 6.63 4.67
C GLY A 12 63.32 5.19 4.26
N HIS A 13 64.48 4.97 3.64
CA HIS A 13 65.12 3.69 3.35
C HIS A 13 65.58 2.98 4.64
N SER A 14 65.53 1.68 4.67
CA SER A 14 66.63 0.81 5.11
C SER A 14 66.24 -0.68 4.95
N THR A 15 66.87 -1.31 4.06
CA THR A 15 67.98 -2.33 4.19
C THR A 15 67.53 -3.74 4.48
N VAL A 16 67.86 -4.58 3.48
CA VAL A 16 67.89 -6.04 3.42
C VAL A 16 68.98 -6.59 4.37
N PRO A 17 68.88 -7.83 4.83
CA PRO A 17 69.97 -8.78 4.54
C PRO A 17 69.50 -10.07 3.92
N LYS A 18 70.31 -10.50 2.95
CA LYS A 18 70.43 -11.85 2.41
C LYS A 18 70.99 -12.78 3.44
N LEU A 19 70.58 -14.04 3.44
CA LEU A 19 71.42 -15.19 3.78
C LEU A 19 71.00 -16.41 2.98
N ASN A 20 71.99 -17.03 2.44
CA ASN A 20 72.04 -18.12 1.51
C ASN A 20 72.03 -19.51 2.19
N HIS A 21 71.73 -20.49 1.31
CA HIS A 21 72.18 -21.88 1.29
C HIS A 21 71.51 -22.88 2.28
N THR A 22 71.10 -24.06 1.92
CA THR A 22 71.63 -25.07 0.97
C THR A 22 70.69 -26.27 0.89
N THR A 23 70.73 -26.94 -0.26
CA THR A 23 70.60 -28.37 -0.55
C THR A 23 69.30 -29.14 -0.40
N ASP A 24 68.85 -29.58 -1.53
CA ASP A 24 68.16 -30.77 -2.03
C ASP A 24 68.24 -32.09 -1.25
N PRO A 25 67.59 -33.18 -1.66
CA PRO A 25 66.45 -33.41 -2.51
C PRO A 25 65.47 -34.49 -1.92
N THR A 26 64.31 -34.66 -2.43
CA THR A 26 63.75 -35.92 -2.96
C THR A 26 62.25 -35.97 -3.03
N THR A 27 61.80 -36.46 -4.19
CA THR A 27 60.52 -37.12 -4.52
C THR A 27 59.29 -36.28 -4.41
N GLY A 28 58.82 -35.61 -5.44
CA GLY A 28 58.12 -36.19 -6.58
C GLY A 28 56.71 -36.64 -6.28
N ILE A 29 55.74 -35.69 -6.28
CA ILE A 29 54.40 -35.95 -6.82
C ILE A 29 53.97 -34.66 -7.51
N THR A 30 54.32 -34.49 -8.76
CA THR A 30 53.68 -33.54 -9.66
C THR A 30 52.33 -34.12 -10.07
N VAL A 31 51.32 -33.93 -9.25
CA VAL A 31 49.96 -34.13 -9.69
C VAL A 31 49.67 -33.05 -10.75
N ARG A 32 49.64 -33.49 -11.98
CA ARG A 32 49.38 -32.67 -13.17
C ARG A 32 48.08 -31.90 -12.98
N ALA A 33 48.18 -30.65 -12.73
CA ALA A 33 47.07 -29.68 -12.68
C ALA A 33 46.27 -29.56 -14.01
N SER A 34 46.65 -30.31 -15.02
CA SER A 34 46.02 -30.34 -16.33
C SER A 34 44.78 -31.27 -16.42
N VAL A 35 44.62 -32.24 -15.50
CA VAL A 35 43.49 -33.19 -15.59
C VAL A 35 42.21 -32.62 -14.95
N LEU A 36 42.30 -31.66 -14.03
CA LEU A 36 41.15 -31.00 -13.42
C LEU A 36 40.61 -29.83 -14.24
N ARG A 37 41.39 -29.30 -15.18
CA ARG A 37 40.95 -28.16 -16.03
C ARG A 37 40.02 -28.58 -17.16
N LEU A 38 40.14 -29.80 -17.67
CA LEU A 38 39.32 -30.31 -18.75
C LEU A 38 37.84 -30.46 -18.40
N PRO A 39 37.46 -31.08 -17.23
CA PRO A 39 36.04 -31.18 -16.83
C PRO A 39 35.42 -29.83 -16.48
N LEU A 40 36.22 -28.88 -15.97
CA LEU A 40 35.72 -27.52 -15.67
C LEU A 40 35.39 -26.73 -16.94
N ILE A 41 36.20 -26.84 -17.99
CA ILE A 41 35.97 -26.20 -19.28
C ILE A 41 34.79 -26.85 -20.00
N ILE A 42 34.63 -28.17 -19.90
CA ILE A 42 33.47 -28.88 -20.49
C ILE A 42 32.19 -28.52 -19.75
N SER A 43 32.22 -28.42 -18.42
CA SER A 43 31.06 -27.98 -17.60
C SER A 43 30.66 -26.54 -17.89
N LEU A 44 31.65 -25.65 -18.06
CA LEU A 44 31.38 -24.25 -18.42
C LEU A 44 30.83 -24.10 -19.86
N SER A 45 31.31 -24.95 -20.78
CA SER A 45 30.80 -24.97 -22.18
C SER A 45 29.37 -25.52 -22.27
N ILE A 46 29.00 -26.48 -21.41
CA ILE A 46 27.63 -27.01 -21.33
C ILE A 46 26.70 -25.95 -20.70
N LEU A 47 27.15 -25.17 -19.72
CA LEU A 47 26.39 -24.07 -19.11
C LEU A 47 26.15 -22.91 -20.09
N LEU A 48 27.11 -22.61 -20.96
CA LEU A 48 27.00 -21.58 -21.99
C LEU A 48 26.18 -22.05 -23.21
N GLY A 49 26.13 -23.35 -23.50
CA GLY A 49 25.31 -23.93 -24.54
C GLY A 49 23.84 -24.12 -24.17
N ALA A 50 23.52 -24.17 -22.87
CA ALA A 50 22.14 -24.34 -22.40
C ALA A 50 21.25 -23.11 -22.62
N CYS A 51 21.83 -21.93 -22.77
CA CYS A 51 21.07 -20.71 -23.12
C CYS A 51 20.57 -20.67 -24.56
N GLY A 52 21.08 -21.51 -25.46
CA GLY A 52 20.66 -21.55 -26.87
C GLY A 52 19.60 -22.61 -27.21
N TRP A 53 19.35 -23.58 -26.31
CA TRP A 53 18.36 -24.63 -26.54
C TRP A 53 16.97 -24.29 -25.95
N PHE A 54 16.90 -23.35 -25.01
CA PHE A 54 15.65 -22.70 -24.60
C PHE A 54 15.39 -21.46 -25.46
N GLY A 55 15.64 -21.52 -26.76
CA GLY A 55 14.94 -20.66 -27.69
C GLY A 55 13.46 -21.00 -27.51
N SER A 56 12.72 -20.17 -26.77
CA SER A 56 11.27 -20.15 -26.87
C SER A 56 10.97 -20.05 -28.34
N ASP A 57 10.36 -21.08 -28.93
CA ASP A 57 9.53 -20.86 -30.10
C ASP A 57 8.61 -19.71 -29.66
N GLU A 58 8.88 -18.50 -30.09
CA GLU A 58 7.89 -17.43 -30.14
C GLU A 58 6.83 -17.97 -31.15
N THR A 59 6.02 -18.92 -30.64
CA THR A 59 4.73 -19.15 -31.23
C THR A 59 4.05 -17.82 -31.12
N ASP A 60 3.89 -17.14 -32.24
CA ASP A 60 3.19 -15.86 -32.32
C ASP A 60 1.86 -16.10 -31.57
N GLU A 61 1.77 -15.67 -30.28
CA GLU A 61 0.62 -15.89 -29.41
C GLU A 61 -0.66 -15.39 -30.08
N PHE A 62 -0.48 -14.53 -31.07
CA PHE A 62 -1.52 -13.93 -31.89
C PHE A 62 -1.63 -14.51 -33.28
N ALA A 63 -0.98 -15.68 -33.57
CA ALA A 63 -1.07 -16.36 -34.84
C ALA A 63 -2.54 -16.69 -35.14
N GLY A 64 -3.01 -16.22 -36.31
CA GLY A 64 -4.40 -16.41 -36.72
C GLY A 64 -5.37 -15.27 -36.35
N LEU A 65 -4.94 -14.29 -35.57
CA LEU A 65 -5.72 -13.08 -35.31
C LEU A 65 -5.33 -11.99 -36.31
N SER A 66 -6.26 -11.57 -37.15
CA SER A 66 -6.02 -10.60 -38.22
C SER A 66 -6.90 -9.33 -38.10
N THR A 67 -8.00 -9.42 -37.41
CA THR A 67 -8.96 -8.30 -37.27
C THR A 67 -9.05 -7.80 -35.83
N GLU A 68 -9.36 -6.52 -35.68
CA GLU A 68 -9.60 -5.89 -34.41
C GLU A 68 -10.62 -6.66 -33.53
N GLU A 69 -11.72 -7.09 -34.16
CA GLU A 69 -12.79 -7.84 -33.48
C GLU A 69 -12.28 -9.19 -32.94
N GLN A 70 -11.39 -9.88 -33.66
CA GLN A 70 -10.82 -11.14 -33.20
C GLN A 70 -9.93 -10.94 -31.98
N PHE A 71 -9.09 -9.89 -31.98
CA PHE A 71 -8.28 -9.53 -30.81
C PHE A 71 -9.16 -9.19 -29.61
N TYR A 72 -10.16 -8.34 -29.82
CA TYR A 72 -11.07 -7.94 -28.73
C TYR A 72 -11.81 -9.14 -28.14
N ARG A 73 -12.37 -10.00 -28.99
CA ARG A 73 -13.08 -11.22 -28.55
C ARG A 73 -12.16 -12.17 -27.80
N ARG A 74 -10.95 -12.37 -28.28
CA ARG A 74 -9.94 -13.21 -27.64
C ARG A 74 -9.56 -12.66 -26.25
N ALA A 75 -9.31 -11.38 -26.12
CA ALA A 75 -9.01 -10.73 -24.86
C ALA A 75 -10.18 -10.87 -23.86
N LEU A 76 -11.41 -10.69 -24.33
CA LEU A 76 -12.61 -10.86 -23.51
C LEU A 76 -12.80 -12.32 -23.03
N GLU A 77 -12.53 -13.31 -23.89
CA GLU A 77 -12.54 -14.74 -23.50
C GLU A 77 -11.50 -15.02 -22.40
N GLN A 78 -10.28 -14.48 -22.55
CA GLN A 78 -9.22 -14.61 -21.57
C GLN A 78 -9.60 -13.93 -20.24
N LEU A 79 -10.18 -12.74 -20.29
CA LEU A 79 -10.68 -12.02 -19.14
C LEU A 79 -11.76 -12.84 -18.39
N ASN A 80 -12.74 -13.37 -19.11
CA ASN A 80 -13.84 -14.19 -18.57
C ASN A 80 -13.34 -15.52 -17.99
N SER A 81 -12.29 -16.10 -18.57
CA SER A 81 -11.64 -17.31 -18.05
C SER A 81 -10.65 -17.03 -16.92
N GLN A 82 -10.57 -15.77 -16.43
CA GLN A 82 -9.64 -15.31 -15.41
C GLN A 82 -8.16 -15.41 -15.78
N ASN A 83 -7.87 -15.57 -17.08
CA ASN A 83 -6.52 -15.45 -17.60
C ASN A 83 -6.19 -13.97 -17.82
N PHE A 84 -6.00 -13.24 -16.70
CA PHE A 84 -5.80 -11.79 -16.74
C PHE A 84 -4.51 -11.41 -17.44
N GLN A 85 -3.44 -12.19 -17.28
CA GLN A 85 -2.17 -11.96 -17.97
C GLN A 85 -2.31 -12.06 -19.49
N GLY A 86 -2.98 -13.09 -19.99
CA GLY A 86 -3.26 -13.25 -21.41
C GLY A 86 -4.17 -12.13 -21.93
N ALA A 87 -5.21 -11.76 -21.18
CA ALA A 87 -6.09 -10.65 -21.55
C ALA A 87 -5.32 -9.32 -21.67
N ILE A 88 -4.41 -9.01 -20.74
CA ILE A 88 -3.55 -7.83 -20.77
C ILE A 88 -2.71 -7.83 -22.05
N ALA A 89 -2.01 -8.95 -22.34
CA ALA A 89 -1.17 -9.06 -23.53
C ALA A 89 -1.99 -8.87 -24.82
N THR A 90 -3.19 -9.47 -24.89
CA THR A 90 -4.05 -9.38 -26.08
C THR A 90 -4.65 -7.97 -26.24
N TYR A 91 -5.07 -7.29 -25.17
CA TYR A 91 -5.50 -5.88 -25.25
C TYR A 91 -4.38 -4.95 -25.66
N GLN A 92 -3.16 -5.14 -25.15
CA GLN A 92 -1.99 -4.37 -25.58
C GLN A 92 -1.66 -4.59 -27.07
N ALA A 93 -1.76 -5.82 -27.55
CA ALA A 93 -1.58 -6.14 -28.96
C ALA A 93 -2.68 -5.50 -29.83
N LEU A 94 -3.93 -5.49 -29.38
CA LEU A 94 -5.04 -4.79 -30.03
C LEU A 94 -4.73 -3.29 -30.13
N GLU A 95 -4.37 -2.66 -29.04
CA GLU A 95 -4.06 -1.23 -29.00
C GLU A 95 -2.88 -0.87 -29.92
N SER A 96 -1.85 -1.70 -29.94
CA SER A 96 -0.68 -1.49 -30.80
C SER A 96 -1.00 -1.62 -32.29
N ARG A 97 -1.85 -2.60 -32.66
CA ARG A 97 -2.18 -2.88 -34.07
C ARG A 97 -3.32 -2.01 -34.60
N PHE A 98 -4.26 -1.62 -33.73
CA PHE A 98 -5.49 -0.88 -34.07
C PHE A 98 -5.71 0.32 -33.15
N PRO A 99 -4.78 1.28 -33.06
CA PRO A 99 -4.84 2.37 -32.07
C PRO A 99 -6.05 3.29 -32.24
N PHE A 100 -6.65 3.35 -33.43
CA PHE A 100 -7.84 4.13 -33.76
C PHE A 100 -9.03 3.25 -34.11
N GLY A 101 -9.00 2.02 -33.70
CA GLY A 101 -10.05 1.05 -33.97
C GLY A 101 -11.32 1.34 -33.17
N ARG A 102 -12.39 0.70 -33.60
CA ARG A 102 -13.70 0.77 -32.97
C ARG A 102 -13.68 0.28 -31.51
N PHE A 103 -12.84 -0.71 -31.21
CA PHE A 103 -12.70 -1.30 -29.87
C PHE A 103 -11.53 -0.70 -29.08
N ALA A 104 -10.77 0.23 -29.61
CA ALA A 104 -9.56 0.73 -28.97
C ALA A 104 -9.87 1.37 -27.59
N ALA A 105 -10.84 2.27 -27.50
CA ALA A 105 -11.24 2.89 -26.25
C ALA A 105 -11.81 1.86 -25.24
N GLN A 106 -12.58 0.89 -25.75
CA GLN A 106 -13.13 -0.17 -24.92
C GLN A 106 -12.02 -1.10 -24.38
N ALA A 107 -11.06 -1.47 -25.20
CA ALA A 107 -9.91 -2.27 -24.79
C ALA A 107 -9.07 -1.55 -23.73
N GLN A 108 -8.89 -0.22 -23.86
CA GLN A 108 -8.16 0.59 -22.90
C GLN A 108 -8.85 0.68 -21.52
N ILE A 109 -10.16 0.67 -21.45
CA ILE A 109 -10.86 0.66 -20.16
C ILE A 109 -10.88 -0.75 -19.54
N GLU A 110 -11.01 -1.80 -20.36
CA GLU A 110 -11.01 -3.19 -19.87
C GLU A 110 -9.64 -3.66 -19.40
N ILE A 111 -8.56 -3.16 -19.98
CA ILE A 111 -7.20 -3.46 -19.50
C ILE A 111 -6.96 -2.94 -18.08
N VAL A 112 -7.62 -1.84 -17.68
CA VAL A 112 -7.56 -1.34 -16.29
C VAL A 112 -8.05 -2.41 -15.33
N TYR A 113 -9.21 -3.00 -15.65
CA TYR A 113 -9.78 -4.07 -14.85
C TYR A 113 -8.90 -5.34 -14.86
N ALA A 114 -8.34 -5.69 -16.01
CA ALA A 114 -7.45 -6.83 -16.13
C ALA A 114 -6.20 -6.68 -15.24
N TYR A 115 -5.56 -5.51 -15.24
CA TYR A 115 -4.45 -5.22 -14.35
C TYR A 115 -4.85 -5.29 -12.87
N TYR A 116 -5.98 -4.68 -12.51
CA TYR A 116 -6.50 -4.73 -11.15
C TYR A 116 -6.72 -6.17 -10.66
N ARG A 117 -7.34 -7.01 -11.50
CA ARG A 117 -7.60 -8.43 -11.19
C ARG A 117 -6.32 -9.27 -11.17
N ASN A 118 -5.30 -8.87 -11.94
CA ASN A 118 -3.97 -9.46 -11.92
C ASN A 118 -3.13 -9.01 -10.70
N SER A 119 -3.71 -8.23 -9.79
CA SER A 119 -3.03 -7.66 -8.62
C SER A 119 -1.88 -6.70 -8.97
N ASP A 120 -1.88 -6.16 -10.17
CA ASP A 120 -0.95 -5.12 -10.62
C ASP A 120 -1.60 -3.74 -10.47
N SER A 121 -1.66 -3.29 -9.22
CA SER A 121 -2.35 -2.05 -8.85
C SER A 121 -1.73 -0.81 -9.50
N GLU A 122 -0.41 -0.78 -9.66
CA GLU A 122 0.29 0.36 -10.26
C GLU A 122 0.00 0.46 -11.75
N ALA A 123 0.04 -0.68 -12.48
CA ALA A 123 -0.34 -0.70 -13.89
C ALA A 123 -1.81 -0.36 -14.10
N ALA A 124 -2.70 -0.86 -13.22
CA ALA A 124 -4.13 -0.51 -13.27
C ALA A 124 -4.35 0.99 -13.11
N ARG A 125 -3.70 1.61 -12.12
CA ARG A 125 -3.76 3.05 -11.88
C ARG A 125 -3.23 3.86 -13.08
N ALA A 126 -2.06 3.48 -13.60
CA ALA A 126 -1.46 4.14 -14.75
C ALA A 126 -2.33 4.02 -16.02
N ALA A 127 -2.95 2.86 -16.25
CA ALA A 127 -3.86 2.63 -17.36
C ALA A 127 -5.15 3.47 -17.20
N ALA A 128 -5.71 3.58 -15.99
CA ALA A 128 -6.86 4.43 -15.70
C ALA A 128 -6.54 5.92 -15.94
N ASP A 129 -5.41 6.41 -15.44
CA ASP A 129 -4.94 7.76 -15.70
C ASP A 129 -4.74 8.05 -17.20
N ARG A 130 -4.21 7.08 -17.93
CA ARG A 130 -4.06 7.19 -19.39
C ARG A 130 -5.42 7.29 -20.08
N PHE A 131 -6.37 6.43 -19.71
CA PHE A 131 -7.72 6.45 -20.28
C PHE A 131 -8.41 7.80 -20.02
N ILE A 132 -8.34 8.32 -18.80
CA ILE A 132 -8.93 9.62 -18.42
C ILE A 132 -8.37 10.75 -19.29
N ARG A 133 -7.06 10.73 -19.56
CA ARG A 133 -6.43 11.76 -20.41
C ARG A 133 -6.78 11.64 -21.90
N LEU A 134 -6.92 10.42 -22.40
CA LEU A 134 -7.15 10.17 -23.83
C LEU A 134 -8.63 10.28 -24.21
N HIS A 135 -9.52 9.99 -23.29
CA HIS A 135 -10.96 9.88 -23.52
C HIS A 135 -11.79 10.68 -22.49
N PRO A 136 -11.57 12.00 -22.35
CA PRO A 136 -12.22 12.79 -21.30
C PRO A 136 -13.74 12.84 -21.41
N ASP A 137 -14.28 12.66 -22.64
CA ASP A 137 -15.72 12.70 -22.92
C ASP A 137 -16.35 11.30 -23.07
N ASN A 138 -15.62 10.24 -22.68
CA ASN A 138 -16.14 8.89 -22.79
C ASN A 138 -17.22 8.62 -21.75
N GLU A 139 -18.27 7.88 -22.15
CA GLU A 139 -19.40 7.54 -21.25
C GLU A 139 -18.98 6.70 -20.01
N ASN A 140 -17.82 6.00 -20.07
CA ASN A 140 -17.30 5.19 -18.99
C ASN A 140 -16.14 5.89 -18.24
N ILE A 141 -16.04 7.20 -18.32
CA ILE A 141 -14.97 7.95 -17.68
C ILE A 141 -15.05 7.86 -16.15
N ASP A 142 -16.24 7.83 -15.60
CA ASP A 142 -16.51 7.67 -14.17
C ASP A 142 -16.02 6.31 -13.65
N TYR A 143 -16.16 5.24 -14.46
CA TYR A 143 -15.56 3.94 -14.16
C TYR A 143 -14.04 4.00 -14.09
N ALA A 144 -13.40 4.75 -14.98
CA ALA A 144 -11.94 4.91 -14.94
C ALA A 144 -11.48 5.60 -13.65
N TYR A 145 -12.16 6.67 -13.20
CA TYR A 145 -11.91 7.32 -11.91
C TYR A 145 -12.15 6.37 -10.73
N TYR A 146 -13.22 5.59 -10.79
CA TYR A 146 -13.51 4.59 -9.76
C TYR A 146 -12.41 3.53 -9.68
N MET A 147 -12.00 2.95 -10.80
CA MET A 147 -10.94 1.94 -10.87
C MET A 147 -9.58 2.49 -10.41
N LYS A 148 -9.30 3.76 -10.70
CA LYS A 148 -8.10 4.43 -10.19
C LYS A 148 -8.10 4.45 -8.66
N GLY A 149 -9.18 4.88 -8.02
CA GLY A 149 -9.33 4.86 -6.57
C GLY A 149 -9.27 3.44 -6.00
N LEU A 150 -9.90 2.48 -6.67
CA LEU A 150 -9.93 1.08 -6.25
C LEU A 150 -8.53 0.43 -6.33
N SER A 151 -7.72 0.81 -7.32
CA SER A 151 -6.34 0.29 -7.48
C SER A 151 -5.41 0.70 -6.34
N SER A 152 -5.61 1.87 -5.74
CA SER A 152 -4.89 2.31 -4.55
C SER A 152 -5.56 1.86 -3.24
N PHE A 153 -6.81 1.40 -3.31
CA PHE A 153 -7.55 0.89 -2.17
C PHE A 153 -7.00 -0.47 -1.77
N THR A 154 -6.31 -0.51 -0.65
CA THR A 154 -5.83 -1.78 -0.09
C THR A 154 -6.89 -2.32 0.86
N ASP A 155 -7.67 -3.28 0.40
CA ASP A 155 -8.45 -4.12 1.30
C ASP A 155 -7.51 -5.19 1.85
N ASP A 156 -7.27 -5.17 3.14
CA ASP A 156 -6.31 -6.04 3.84
C ASP A 156 -6.71 -7.54 3.88
N ARG A 157 -7.54 -7.98 2.93
CA ARG A 157 -7.98 -9.39 2.80
C ARG A 157 -6.93 -10.32 2.19
N GLY A 158 -5.67 -9.89 2.07
CA GLY A 158 -4.58 -10.73 1.58
C GLY A 158 -4.37 -11.98 2.46
N LEU A 159 -3.92 -13.07 1.85
CA LEU A 159 -3.66 -14.35 2.54
C LEU A 159 -2.76 -14.19 3.77
N ILE A 160 -1.81 -13.25 3.72
CA ILE A 160 -0.87 -12.97 4.82
C ILE A 160 -1.62 -12.41 6.05
N ASN A 161 -2.59 -11.53 5.85
CA ASN A 161 -3.39 -10.95 6.94
C ASN A 161 -4.32 -11.96 7.62
N ARG A 162 -4.62 -13.08 6.95
CA ARG A 162 -5.37 -14.18 7.54
C ARG A 162 -4.57 -14.94 8.60
N PHE A 163 -3.24 -14.97 8.43
CA PHE A 163 -2.33 -15.69 9.33
C PHE A 163 -1.62 -14.76 10.32
N ILE A 164 -1.40 -13.50 9.92
CA ILE A 164 -0.77 -12.48 10.75
C ILE A 164 -1.66 -11.25 10.70
N PRO A 165 -2.50 -10.99 11.72
CA PRO A 165 -3.33 -9.79 11.78
C PRO A 165 -2.42 -8.56 11.92
N ILE A 166 -2.07 -7.97 10.79
CA ILE A 166 -1.33 -6.71 10.76
C ILE A 166 -2.38 -5.60 10.81
N ASP A 167 -2.28 -4.76 11.81
CA ASP A 167 -3.15 -3.61 11.99
C ASP A 167 -2.95 -2.62 10.80
N PRO A 168 -3.97 -2.39 9.97
CA PRO A 168 -3.86 -1.52 8.81
C PRO A 168 -3.58 -0.05 9.20
N THR A 169 -3.93 0.35 10.41
CA THR A 169 -3.71 1.71 10.92
C THR A 169 -2.24 2.01 11.24
N LYS A 170 -1.39 0.98 11.27
CA LYS A 170 0.06 1.09 11.53
C LYS A 170 0.91 1.07 10.25
N ARG A 171 0.28 0.99 9.09
CA ARG A 171 0.97 1.00 7.79
C ARG A 171 1.13 2.40 7.24
N ASP A 172 2.02 2.54 6.25
CA ASP A 172 2.16 3.79 5.50
C ASP A 172 0.80 4.21 4.91
N PRO A 173 0.31 5.41 5.26
CA PRO A 173 -0.99 5.89 4.81
C PRO A 173 -0.99 6.40 3.36
N GLY A 174 0.16 6.36 2.65
CA GLY A 174 0.29 6.95 1.32
C GLY A 174 -0.76 6.44 0.35
N ARG A 175 -0.92 5.11 0.21
CA ARG A 175 -1.93 4.51 -0.68
C ARG A 175 -3.36 4.80 -0.25
N ALA A 176 -3.63 4.82 1.05
CA ALA A 176 -4.96 5.19 1.57
C ALA A 176 -5.31 6.64 1.24
N SER A 177 -4.35 7.54 1.35
CA SER A 177 -4.50 8.96 1.00
C SER A 177 -4.72 9.15 -0.51
N GLU A 178 -3.99 8.42 -1.36
CA GLU A 178 -4.18 8.42 -2.81
C GLU A 178 -5.57 7.93 -3.19
N SER A 179 -5.99 6.78 -2.65
CA SER A 179 -7.33 6.22 -2.89
C SER A 179 -8.43 7.20 -2.47
N PHE A 180 -8.29 7.82 -1.29
CA PHE A 180 -9.22 8.83 -0.81
C PHE A 180 -9.31 10.03 -1.76
N SER A 181 -8.18 10.52 -2.25
CA SER A 181 -8.10 11.62 -3.22
C SER A 181 -8.80 11.26 -4.54
N ASP A 182 -8.55 10.05 -5.07
CA ASP A 182 -9.13 9.61 -6.33
C ASP A 182 -10.65 9.41 -6.24
N PHE A 183 -11.15 8.81 -5.15
CA PHE A 183 -12.59 8.73 -4.90
C PHE A 183 -13.23 10.12 -4.69
N SER A 184 -12.49 11.06 -4.06
CA SER A 184 -12.96 12.44 -3.93
C SER A 184 -13.14 13.11 -5.29
N GLN A 185 -12.21 12.87 -6.23
CA GLN A 185 -12.31 13.36 -7.60
C GLN A 185 -13.53 12.75 -8.33
N LEU A 186 -13.73 11.43 -8.21
CA LEU A 186 -14.91 10.77 -8.76
C LEU A 186 -16.21 11.45 -8.27
N LEU A 187 -16.34 11.63 -6.94
CA LEU A 187 -17.56 12.21 -6.36
C LEU A 187 -17.77 13.68 -6.70
N ALA A 188 -16.68 14.43 -6.91
CA ALA A 188 -16.76 15.83 -7.30
C ALA A 188 -17.16 16.01 -8.76
N LEU A 189 -16.67 15.16 -9.66
CA LEU A 189 -16.91 15.26 -11.10
C LEU A 189 -18.17 14.48 -11.53
N TYR A 190 -18.46 13.35 -10.90
CA TYR A 190 -19.52 12.41 -11.28
C TYR A 190 -20.34 11.99 -10.05
N PRO A 191 -21.05 12.92 -9.39
CA PRO A 191 -21.77 12.64 -8.14
C PRO A 191 -22.89 11.60 -8.30
N ASP A 192 -23.45 11.49 -9.50
CA ASP A 192 -24.56 10.59 -9.86
C ASP A 192 -24.10 9.29 -10.53
N SER A 193 -22.80 9.04 -10.57
CA SER A 193 -22.22 7.79 -11.07
C SER A 193 -22.73 6.59 -10.27
N PRO A 194 -22.99 5.43 -10.91
CA PRO A 194 -23.36 4.20 -10.23
C PRO A 194 -22.33 3.75 -9.20
N TYR A 195 -21.07 4.20 -9.33
CA TYR A 195 -19.97 3.88 -8.43
C TYR A 195 -19.88 4.82 -7.22
N SER A 196 -20.62 5.92 -7.22
CA SER A 196 -20.50 6.96 -6.18
C SER A 196 -20.91 6.48 -4.79
N ALA A 197 -21.87 5.58 -4.70
CA ALA A 197 -22.29 5.01 -3.40
C ALA A 197 -21.19 4.16 -2.76
N ASP A 198 -20.56 3.27 -3.53
CA ASP A 198 -19.45 2.45 -3.06
C ASP A 198 -18.22 3.31 -2.75
N ALA A 199 -17.90 4.27 -3.61
CA ALA A 199 -16.80 5.21 -3.37
C ALA A 199 -16.96 5.95 -2.02
N ARG A 200 -18.17 6.44 -1.70
CA ARG A 200 -18.45 7.09 -0.40
C ARG A 200 -18.23 6.15 0.77
N ALA A 201 -18.67 4.89 0.67
CA ALA A 201 -18.47 3.90 1.73
C ALA A 201 -16.97 3.62 1.96
N ARG A 202 -16.20 3.48 0.88
CA ARG A 202 -14.74 3.32 0.96
C ARG A 202 -14.05 4.54 1.53
N MET A 203 -14.49 5.74 1.17
CA MET A 203 -13.92 6.98 1.72
C MET A 203 -14.13 7.10 3.23
N VAL A 204 -15.28 6.66 3.76
CA VAL A 204 -15.50 6.60 5.22
C VAL A 204 -14.48 5.66 5.87
N PHE A 205 -14.29 4.47 5.30
CA PHE A 205 -13.28 3.52 5.78
C PHE A 205 -11.86 4.09 5.75
N LEU A 206 -11.46 4.66 4.62
CA LEU A 206 -10.14 5.27 4.44
C LEU A 206 -9.92 6.44 5.44
N ARG A 207 -10.93 7.28 5.61
CA ARG A 207 -10.86 8.41 6.56
C ARG A 207 -10.66 7.93 7.99
N ASN A 208 -11.36 6.88 8.40
CA ASN A 208 -11.19 6.28 9.72
C ASN A 208 -9.77 5.70 9.88
N ASN A 209 -9.25 5.01 8.87
CA ASN A 209 -7.90 4.45 8.90
C ASN A 209 -6.82 5.55 8.96
N LEU A 210 -6.96 6.61 8.18
CA LEU A 210 -6.04 7.75 8.19
C LEU A 210 -6.04 8.46 9.55
N ALA A 211 -7.21 8.66 10.14
CA ALA A 211 -7.35 9.24 11.48
C ALA A 211 -6.69 8.35 12.56
N ALA A 212 -6.95 7.05 12.51
CA ALA A 212 -6.35 6.10 13.45
C ALA A 212 -4.82 6.00 13.30
N TYR A 213 -4.28 6.12 12.08
CA TYR A 213 -2.85 6.22 11.85
C TYR A 213 -2.25 7.44 12.57
N GLU A 214 -2.86 8.61 12.46
CA GLU A 214 -2.40 9.83 13.14
C GLU A 214 -2.43 9.68 14.68
N ILE A 215 -3.45 9.00 15.23
CA ILE A 215 -3.51 8.66 16.65
C ILE A 215 -2.37 7.70 17.04
N HIS A 216 -2.08 6.71 16.19
CA HIS A 216 -0.94 5.82 16.42
C HIS A 216 0.38 6.60 16.47
N VAL A 217 0.59 7.55 15.54
CA VAL A 217 1.76 8.43 15.55
C VAL A 217 1.79 9.35 16.78
N ALA A 218 0.63 9.88 17.20
CA ALA A 218 0.53 10.70 18.41
C ALA A 218 0.93 9.89 19.65
N ASN A 219 0.45 8.67 19.79
CA ASN A 219 0.82 7.75 20.87
C ASN A 219 2.31 7.45 20.87
N TYR A 220 2.91 7.22 19.69
CA TYR A 220 4.35 7.02 19.57
C TYR A 220 5.17 8.20 20.14
N TYR A 221 4.73 9.44 19.89
CA TYR A 221 5.37 10.63 20.45
C TYR A 221 5.09 10.78 21.95
N LEU A 222 3.89 10.46 22.40
CA LEU A 222 3.50 10.49 23.80
C LEU A 222 4.38 9.54 24.64
N ASP A 223 4.57 8.31 24.17
CA ASP A 223 5.42 7.29 24.80
C ASP A 223 6.89 7.75 24.92
N ARG A 224 7.34 8.63 24.04
CA ARG A 224 8.68 9.24 24.03
C ARG A 224 8.74 10.56 24.80
N ARG A 225 7.65 10.94 25.48
CA ARG A 225 7.54 12.21 26.20
C ARG A 225 7.71 13.45 25.31
N ALA A 226 7.51 13.29 24.01
CA ALA A 226 7.52 14.39 23.04
C ALA A 226 6.13 15.04 22.97
N TYR A 227 5.67 15.59 24.12
CA TYR A 227 4.29 16.03 24.34
C TYR A 227 3.80 17.05 23.32
N VAL A 228 4.65 18.00 22.90
CA VAL A 228 4.28 18.99 21.88
C VAL A 228 4.04 18.34 20.51
N ALA A 229 4.82 17.33 20.16
CA ALA A 229 4.62 16.61 18.90
C ALA A 229 3.36 15.73 18.94
N ALA A 230 3.12 15.04 20.06
CA ALA A 230 1.90 14.27 20.30
C ALA A 230 0.65 15.16 20.23
N GLN A 231 0.67 16.30 20.93
CA GLN A 231 -0.42 17.26 20.92
C GLN A 231 -0.75 17.76 19.51
N ARG A 232 0.28 18.11 18.71
CA ARG A 232 0.05 18.59 17.34
C ARG A 232 -0.58 17.52 16.43
N ARG A 233 -0.16 16.26 16.57
CA ARG A 233 -0.76 15.16 15.81
C ARG A 233 -2.22 14.92 16.21
N SER A 234 -2.49 14.93 17.51
CA SER A 234 -3.85 14.78 18.02
C SER A 234 -4.76 15.94 17.64
N GLN A 235 -4.25 17.16 17.72
CA GLN A 235 -4.97 18.35 17.25
C GLN A 235 -5.31 18.26 15.75
N TYR A 236 -4.38 17.79 14.94
CA TYR A 236 -4.62 17.57 13.51
C TYR A 236 -5.79 16.59 13.28
N VAL A 237 -5.90 15.53 14.09
CA VAL A 237 -7.05 14.60 14.02
C VAL A 237 -8.36 15.29 14.37
N VAL A 238 -8.39 16.06 15.47
CA VAL A 238 -9.59 16.76 15.93
C VAL A 238 -10.07 17.78 14.89
N GLU A 239 -9.15 18.47 14.23
CA GLU A 239 -9.46 19.52 13.25
C GLU A 239 -9.87 18.93 11.88
N ASN A 240 -9.21 17.86 11.40
CA ASN A 240 -9.34 17.41 10.01
C ASN A 240 -10.15 16.12 9.86
N PHE A 241 -10.32 15.32 10.92
CA PHE A 241 -11.01 14.04 10.87
C PHE A 241 -12.28 13.99 11.72
N GLN A 242 -13.00 15.10 11.79
CA GLN A 242 -14.27 15.19 12.52
C GLN A 242 -15.24 14.09 12.07
N GLY A 243 -15.97 13.51 13.04
CA GLY A 243 -16.91 12.42 12.79
C GLY A 243 -16.27 11.03 12.67
N THR A 244 -14.93 10.91 12.88
CA THR A 244 -14.26 9.61 13.03
C THR A 244 -14.19 9.23 14.52
N PRO A 245 -14.12 7.93 14.85
CA PRO A 245 -13.90 7.46 16.23
C PRO A 245 -12.61 8.00 16.86
N ALA A 246 -11.58 8.24 16.04
CA ALA A 246 -10.26 8.71 16.48
C ALA A 246 -10.25 10.11 17.12
N VAL A 247 -11.32 10.91 16.95
CA VAL A 247 -11.41 12.26 17.52
C VAL A 247 -11.41 12.20 19.05
N ALA A 248 -12.12 11.24 19.64
CA ALA A 248 -12.16 11.09 21.11
C ALA A 248 -10.76 10.77 21.66
N ASP A 249 -10.06 9.82 21.03
CA ASP A 249 -8.66 9.50 21.39
C ASP A 249 -7.74 10.71 21.21
N GLY A 250 -7.95 11.49 20.14
CA GLY A 250 -7.20 12.72 19.88
C GLY A 250 -7.35 13.73 21.01
N VAL A 251 -8.59 13.99 21.45
CA VAL A 251 -8.85 14.90 22.59
C VAL A 251 -8.22 14.35 23.86
N ALA A 252 -8.32 13.05 24.14
CA ALA A 252 -7.72 12.43 25.31
C ALA A 252 -6.19 12.58 25.35
N ILE A 253 -5.52 12.36 24.20
CA ILE A 253 -4.06 12.58 24.11
C ILE A 253 -3.71 14.06 24.31
N MET A 254 -4.51 14.99 23.76
CA MET A 254 -4.29 16.43 23.98
C MET A 254 -4.36 16.78 25.47
N ILE A 255 -5.35 16.26 26.21
CA ILE A 255 -5.49 16.46 27.65
C ILE A 255 -4.24 15.99 28.38
N GLU A 256 -3.81 14.73 28.12
CA GLU A 256 -2.60 14.20 28.74
C GLU A 256 -1.36 15.06 28.44
N CYS A 257 -1.19 15.49 27.18
CA CYS A 257 -0.11 16.37 26.79
C CYS A 257 -0.15 17.71 27.53
N TYR A 258 -1.31 18.34 27.69
CA TYR A 258 -1.47 19.60 28.40
C TYR A 258 -1.14 19.45 29.86
N LEU A 259 -1.63 18.40 30.53
CA LEU A 259 -1.28 18.10 31.94
C LEU A 259 0.23 17.91 32.13
N ARG A 260 0.88 17.16 31.20
CA ARG A 260 2.34 16.93 31.23
C ARG A 260 3.17 18.19 30.95
N LEU A 261 2.60 19.17 30.29
CA LEU A 261 3.22 20.47 29.99
C LEU A 261 2.88 21.55 31.03
N GLY A 262 2.04 21.26 32.03
CA GLY A 262 1.59 22.23 33.04
C GLY A 262 0.65 23.30 32.47
N LEU A 263 -0.13 22.96 31.46
CA LEU A 263 -1.10 23.82 30.76
C LEU A 263 -2.52 23.47 31.24
N ASP A 264 -2.77 23.63 32.53
CA ASP A 264 -3.98 23.13 33.24
C ASP A 264 -5.27 23.71 32.63
N ASP A 265 -5.31 25.01 32.31
CA ASP A 265 -6.50 25.65 31.72
C ASP A 265 -6.91 25.00 30.37
N LEU A 266 -5.93 24.59 29.57
CA LEU A 266 -6.19 23.90 28.30
C LEU A 266 -6.61 22.45 28.53
N ALA A 267 -6.04 21.80 29.53
CA ALA A 267 -6.42 20.45 29.90
C ALA A 267 -7.89 20.42 30.40
N ASP A 268 -8.28 21.33 31.27
CA ASP A 268 -9.65 21.43 31.80
C ASP A 268 -10.68 21.72 30.70
N THR A 269 -10.36 22.64 29.80
CA THR A 269 -11.21 22.94 28.63
C THR A 269 -11.39 21.72 27.77
N SER A 270 -10.29 21.00 27.46
CA SER A 270 -10.33 19.80 26.63
C SER A 270 -11.05 18.64 27.34
N LEU A 271 -10.91 18.52 28.65
CA LEU A 271 -11.60 17.52 29.46
C LEU A 271 -13.12 17.76 29.48
N THR A 272 -13.53 19.01 29.58
CA THR A 272 -14.94 19.38 29.47
C THR A 272 -15.49 18.96 28.09
N LEU A 273 -14.76 19.24 27.04
CA LEU A 273 -15.13 18.81 25.68
C LEU A 273 -15.24 17.28 25.56
N LEU A 274 -14.31 16.54 26.16
CA LEU A 274 -14.31 15.07 26.13
C LEU A 274 -15.52 14.51 26.90
N ARG A 275 -15.80 15.04 28.11
CA ARG A 275 -16.95 14.63 28.94
C ARG A 275 -18.29 14.88 28.24
N GLU A 276 -18.44 16.03 27.60
CA GLU A 276 -19.70 16.41 26.95
C GLU A 276 -19.99 15.58 25.71
N ASN A 277 -18.96 15.30 24.89
CA ASN A 277 -19.15 14.65 23.60
C ASN A 277 -18.89 13.14 23.64
N TYR A 278 -18.04 12.66 24.55
CA TYR A 278 -17.59 11.28 24.65
C TYR A 278 -17.54 10.79 26.10
N PRO A 279 -18.68 10.83 26.84
CA PRO A 279 -18.71 10.52 28.27
C PRO A 279 -18.26 9.10 28.62
N ASP A 280 -18.40 8.16 27.66
CA ASP A 280 -18.03 6.75 27.82
C ASP A 280 -16.60 6.45 27.36
N HIS A 281 -15.76 7.49 27.16
CA HIS A 281 -14.39 7.29 26.72
C HIS A 281 -13.55 6.64 27.81
N ALA A 282 -12.70 5.66 27.44
CA ALA A 282 -11.89 4.87 28.38
C ALA A 282 -10.90 5.69 29.25
N SER A 283 -10.61 6.93 28.87
CA SER A 283 -9.77 7.86 29.64
C SER A 283 -10.54 8.69 30.64
N ILE A 284 -11.83 8.41 30.85
CA ILE A 284 -12.67 9.06 31.88
C ILE A 284 -13.12 7.97 32.86
N ASP A 285 -12.94 8.19 34.16
CA ASP A 285 -13.42 7.29 35.20
C ASP A 285 -14.91 7.51 35.53
N SER A 286 -15.44 6.72 36.49
CA SER A 286 -16.83 6.82 36.94
C SER A 286 -17.19 8.17 37.55
N ASP A 287 -16.22 8.91 38.06
CA ASP A 287 -16.38 10.21 38.73
C ASP A 287 -16.21 11.36 37.73
N GLY A 288 -15.90 11.01 36.47
CA GLY A 288 -15.67 11.95 35.38
C GLY A 288 -14.25 12.53 35.36
N GLU A 289 -13.31 12.00 36.13
CA GLU A 289 -11.94 12.46 36.17
C GLU A 289 -11.10 11.80 35.06
N PHE A 290 -10.04 12.51 34.65
CA PHE A 290 -9.18 12.03 33.54
C PHE A 290 -8.13 11.03 34.05
N ILE A 291 -8.08 9.86 33.46
CA ILE A 291 -7.10 8.81 33.77
C ILE A 291 -5.84 9.05 32.94
N ILE A 292 -4.77 9.50 33.60
CA ILE A 292 -3.46 9.65 32.95
C ILE A 292 -2.87 8.26 32.69
N ARG A 293 -2.37 8.00 31.49
CA ARG A 293 -1.62 6.79 31.19
C ARG A 293 -0.42 6.66 32.12
N SER A 294 -0.26 5.49 32.73
CA SER A 294 0.97 5.19 33.48
C SER A 294 2.15 5.25 32.56
N GLU A 295 3.24 5.91 32.98
CA GLU A 295 4.49 5.94 32.21
C GLU A 295 4.93 4.51 31.89
N ILE A 296 5.09 4.24 30.61
CA ILE A 296 5.55 2.95 30.13
C ILE A 296 7.00 2.79 30.55
N THR A 297 7.24 2.03 31.61
CA THR A 297 8.57 1.60 32.02
C THR A 297 9.09 0.62 30.97
N ASN A 298 10.09 1.02 30.20
CA ASN A 298 10.92 0.26 29.25
C ASN A 298 10.25 -0.89 28.47
N PRO A 299 10.35 -0.90 27.15
CA PRO A 299 9.88 -2.03 26.36
C PRO A 299 10.52 -3.32 26.86
N SER A 300 9.73 -4.38 27.01
CA SER A 300 10.21 -5.70 27.36
C SER A 300 11.37 -6.06 26.45
N LEU A 301 12.42 -6.68 27.02
CA LEU A 301 13.61 -7.11 26.28
C LEU A 301 13.22 -8.01 25.11
N LEU A 302 12.15 -8.80 25.25
CA LEU A 302 11.56 -9.64 24.20
C LEU A 302 10.97 -8.81 23.05
N TYR A 303 10.30 -7.67 23.34
CA TYR A 303 9.81 -6.74 22.33
C TYR A 303 10.97 -6.15 21.52
N THR A 304 12.04 -5.74 22.20
CA THR A 304 13.22 -5.15 21.56
C THR A 304 13.97 -6.17 20.70
N VAL A 305 14.12 -7.42 21.18
CA VAL A 305 14.83 -8.50 20.48
C VAL A 305 13.99 -9.07 19.33
N SER A 306 12.68 -9.06 19.45
CA SER A 306 11.78 -9.58 18.42
C SER A 306 11.43 -8.55 17.32
N PHE A 307 12.04 -7.37 17.32
CA PHE A 307 11.68 -6.27 16.39
C PHE A 307 10.17 -5.94 16.39
N GLY A 308 9.49 -6.13 17.52
CA GLY A 308 8.06 -5.90 17.64
C GLY A 308 7.16 -7.05 17.16
N PHE A 309 7.73 -8.20 16.75
CA PHE A 309 6.95 -9.36 16.33
C PHE A 309 6.31 -10.12 17.49
N VAL A 310 6.92 -10.12 18.66
CA VAL A 310 6.27 -10.62 19.88
C VAL A 310 5.52 -9.46 20.48
N GLY A 311 4.20 -9.54 20.42
CA GLY A 311 3.31 -8.49 20.90
C GLY A 311 3.72 -8.02 22.28
N ASP A 312 3.81 -6.72 22.43
CA ASP A 312 3.84 -6.11 23.75
C ASP A 312 2.56 -6.56 24.45
N ASN A 313 2.69 -7.32 25.55
CA ASN A 313 1.57 -7.65 26.42
C ASN A 313 1.04 -6.41 27.20
N ARG A 314 1.44 -5.22 26.79
CA ARG A 314 0.68 -4.03 27.07
C ARG A 314 -0.60 -4.16 26.26
N ILE A 315 -1.62 -4.54 26.93
CA ILE A 315 -2.98 -4.33 26.50
C ILE A 315 -3.06 -2.83 26.25
N ASP A 316 -2.84 -2.39 24.98
CA ASP A 316 -3.53 -1.20 24.55
C ASP A 316 -4.97 -1.48 24.95
N PRO A 317 -5.60 -0.70 25.83
CA PRO A 317 -7.00 -0.93 26.12
C PRO A 317 -7.64 -1.03 24.74
N PRO A 318 -8.33 -2.12 24.40
CA PRO A 318 -8.92 -2.26 23.07
C PRO A 318 -9.62 -0.94 22.87
N LEU A 319 -9.36 -0.27 21.74
CA LEU A 319 -10.14 0.89 21.33
C LEU A 319 -11.56 0.43 21.57
N ALA A 320 -12.18 0.89 22.66
CA ALA A 320 -13.46 0.37 23.08
C ALA A 320 -14.32 0.53 21.85
N PRO A 321 -14.88 -0.54 21.27
CA PRO A 321 -15.75 -0.38 20.13
C PRO A 321 -16.73 0.66 20.62
N THR A 322 -16.67 1.85 20.03
CA THR A 322 -17.64 2.88 20.32
C THR A 322 -18.96 2.27 19.88
N THR A 323 -19.59 1.56 20.81
CA THR A 323 -20.88 0.89 20.65
C THR A 323 -22.01 1.91 20.56
N ARG A 324 -21.67 3.15 20.21
CA ARG A 324 -22.68 4.05 19.70
C ARG A 324 -22.92 3.64 18.25
N PRO A 325 -24.07 3.03 17.91
CA PRO A 325 -24.41 2.79 16.52
C PRO A 325 -24.26 4.13 15.82
N LEU A 326 -23.47 4.18 14.76
CA LEU A 326 -23.47 5.25 13.77
C LEU A 326 -24.92 5.69 13.65
N ASN A 327 -25.18 6.93 14.03
CA ASN A 327 -26.50 7.54 14.14
C ASN A 327 -27.44 6.90 13.11
N SER A 328 -28.59 6.38 13.52
CA SER A 328 -29.51 5.56 12.73
C SER A 328 -29.81 6.10 11.32
N GLY A 329 -29.45 7.35 11.04
CA GLY A 329 -29.46 7.95 9.70
C GLY A 329 -28.40 7.40 8.74
N SER A 330 -27.22 6.99 9.20
CA SER A 330 -26.19 6.44 8.30
C SER A 330 -26.43 4.95 8.00
N GLN A 331 -27.06 4.21 8.91
CA GLN A 331 -27.51 2.84 8.62
C GLN A 331 -28.75 2.82 7.72
N GLN A 332 -29.59 3.85 7.75
CA GLN A 332 -30.69 3.97 6.79
C GLN A 332 -30.20 4.23 5.36
N ILE A 333 -29.06 4.91 5.18
CA ILE A 333 -28.48 5.11 3.84
C ILE A 333 -27.92 3.79 3.28
N ILE A 334 -27.46 2.88 4.13
CA ILE A 334 -26.96 1.56 3.71
C ILE A 334 -28.12 0.60 3.41
N ASN A 335 -29.25 0.73 4.10
CA ASN A 335 -30.37 -0.23 3.99
C ASN A 335 -31.53 0.25 3.09
N THR A 336 -31.53 1.49 2.58
CA THR A 336 -32.62 2.01 1.72
C THR A 336 -32.30 1.97 0.22
N GLN A 337 -31.30 1.24 -0.22
CA GLN A 337 -31.19 0.93 -1.64
C GLN A 337 -32.15 -0.21 -1.99
N THR A 338 -33.44 0.12 -2.08
CA THR A 338 -34.37 -0.62 -2.93
C THR A 338 -33.78 -0.65 -4.33
N ARG A 339 -33.42 -1.86 -4.75
CA ARG A 339 -33.05 -2.24 -6.11
C ARG A 339 -33.92 -1.48 -7.12
N PRO A 340 -33.37 -0.69 -8.03
CA PRO A 340 -34.15 -0.21 -9.17
C PRO A 340 -34.45 -1.42 -10.05
N GLN A 341 -35.71 -1.81 -10.10
CA GLN A 341 -36.21 -3.01 -10.81
C GLN A 341 -36.14 -2.93 -12.35
N ASN A 342 -35.50 -1.92 -12.93
CA ASN A 342 -35.41 -1.76 -14.38
C ASN A 342 -34.06 -1.23 -14.90
N ALA A 343 -32.95 -1.55 -14.20
CA ALA A 343 -31.65 -1.38 -14.85
C ALA A 343 -31.53 -2.48 -15.92
N ARG A 344 -31.52 -2.09 -17.19
CA ARG A 344 -31.03 -2.93 -18.29
C ARG A 344 -29.76 -3.57 -17.78
N ARG A 345 -29.67 -4.91 -17.81
CA ARG A 345 -28.45 -5.62 -17.48
C ARG A 345 -27.34 -5.04 -18.35
N SER A 346 -26.63 -4.07 -17.81
CA SER A 346 -25.42 -3.53 -18.42
C SER A 346 -24.47 -4.70 -18.52
N TRP A 347 -23.79 -4.86 -19.65
CA TRP A 347 -22.74 -5.85 -19.81
C TRP A 347 -21.67 -5.78 -18.69
N PHE A 348 -21.58 -4.66 -17.96
CA PHE A 348 -20.82 -4.50 -16.73
C PHE A 348 -21.22 -5.48 -15.61
N SER A 349 -22.50 -5.87 -15.51
CA SER A 349 -22.94 -6.85 -14.52
C SER A 349 -22.41 -8.26 -14.82
N ILE A 350 -22.03 -8.51 -16.08
CA ILE A 350 -21.41 -9.76 -16.51
C ILE A 350 -19.90 -9.74 -16.19
N LEU A 351 -19.26 -8.57 -16.27
CA LEU A 351 -17.84 -8.39 -15.96
C LEU A 351 -17.54 -8.34 -14.45
N THR A 352 -18.48 -7.90 -13.65
CA THR A 352 -18.27 -7.77 -12.20
C THR A 352 -18.60 -9.04 -11.41
N PHE A 353 -19.07 -10.13 -12.06
CA PHE A 353 -19.32 -11.44 -11.44
C PHE A 353 -19.94 -11.37 -10.04
N GLY A 354 -21.03 -10.61 -9.89
CA GLY A 354 -21.72 -10.56 -8.59
C GLY A 354 -20.94 -9.90 -7.45
N LEU A 355 -19.93 -9.08 -7.74
CA LEU A 355 -19.21 -8.31 -6.72
C LEU A 355 -20.10 -7.23 -6.09
N PHE A 356 -21.31 -7.03 -6.66
CA PHE A 356 -22.29 -6.02 -6.29
C PHE A 356 -23.72 -6.58 -6.15
N ASP A 357 -23.89 -7.91 -6.05
CA ASP A 357 -25.14 -8.55 -5.63
C ASP A 357 -25.24 -8.68 -4.12
#